data_60c3c5389c0b5927af068d8b026cf8df
#
_entry.id   60c3c5389c0b5927af068d8b026cf8df
#
_cell.length_a   1.000
_cell.length_b   1.000
_cell.length_c   1.000
_cell.angle_alpha   90.00
_cell.angle_beta   90.00
_cell.angle_gamma   90.00
#
_symmetry.space_group_name_H-M   'P 1'
#
loop_
_entity.id
_entity.type
_entity.pdbx_description
1 polymer ?
#
loop_
_entity_poly.entity_id
_entity_poly.type
_entity_poly.pdbx_seq_one_letter_code
_entity_poly.pdbx_strand_id
1 'polypeptide(L)'
;MKIKLRIIVLGLVSLFLASCSNDSAEQSTSEVTENNKTYKWIMVTTWPKNFPGVGMAPENFSKMVDEMSNGRLKIKVYGSGELVPAFGVFDAVSQGTYQAGHGASYYWTGKVKSSQFFTAVPFGLTAQEMNGWIHYGGGKELWEEAYEPFNLIPFAGGNTGVQMAGWFKKEINSLEDIEGTKMRIPGVAGEVFTRAGGETVQLAGSDIFLALQQGVVDAAEWIGPYNDLTFGFHQVADFYYYPGWHEPGATLEIIINKDAYIELPSDLRAIVKYAARAVNQDMLDEYTANSYRALEELVEKHDIELRRLPEDVLIELRKISEDYMQEFIKGDEMATKIYNSYSKYREEVVNYHRISEKAYIEARELE
;
A
#
# COMPACT_ATOMS: atom_id res chain seq x y z
N MET A 1 -78.70 15.19 24.63
CA MET A 1 -79.85 14.24 24.62
C MET A 1 -79.27 12.86 24.62
N LYS A 2 -79.28 12.22 25.77
CA LYS A 2 -79.67 10.84 26.10
C LYS A 2 -79.02 9.76 25.18
N ILE A 3 -78.46 8.65 25.56
CA ILE A 3 -78.72 7.74 26.71
C ILE A 3 -77.55 6.74 26.81
N LYS A 4 -77.25 6.33 28.04
CA LYS A 4 -76.36 5.25 28.49
C LYS A 4 -76.83 3.87 27.96
N LEU A 5 -75.88 2.94 27.77
CA LEU A 5 -76.14 1.55 28.21
C LEU A 5 -74.83 0.85 28.58
N ARG A 6 -74.75 0.36 29.80
CA ARG A 6 -73.80 -0.59 30.35
C ARG A 6 -74.29 -2.01 30.06
N ILE A 7 -73.40 -2.90 29.68
CA ILE A 7 -73.60 -4.35 29.94
C ILE A 7 -72.26 -4.93 30.37
N ILE A 8 -72.27 -5.52 31.59
CA ILE A 8 -71.27 -6.36 32.23
C ILE A 8 -71.55 -7.81 31.78
N VAL A 9 -70.56 -8.60 31.36
CA VAL A 9 -70.59 -10.06 31.44
C VAL A 9 -69.26 -10.57 31.94
N LEU A 10 -69.40 -11.34 33.04
CA LEU A 10 -68.36 -12.10 33.74
C LEU A 10 -67.93 -13.36 32.97
N GLY A 11 -66.62 -13.71 33.12
CA GLY A 11 -66.21 -15.08 33.44
C GLY A 11 -65.77 -15.97 32.30
N LEU A 12 -64.52 -16.30 32.29
CA LEU A 12 -64.03 -17.68 32.47
C LEU A 12 -62.50 -17.73 32.48
N VAL A 13 -61.95 -18.14 33.63
CA VAL A 13 -60.56 -18.53 33.81
C VAL A 13 -60.38 -19.90 33.20
N SER A 14 -59.46 -20.04 32.25
CA SER A 14 -58.94 -21.32 31.80
C SER A 14 -57.40 -21.32 31.92
N LEU A 15 -56.93 -22.05 32.94
CA LEU A 15 -55.50 -22.41 33.08
C LEU A 15 -55.13 -23.29 31.90
N PHE A 16 -54.21 -22.84 31.09
CA PHE A 16 -53.34 -23.69 30.26
C PHE A 16 -51.94 -23.65 30.78
N LEU A 17 -51.52 -24.71 31.46
CA LEU A 17 -50.11 -25.06 31.69
C LEU A 17 -49.56 -25.53 30.33
N ALA A 18 -48.78 -24.70 29.67
CA ALA A 18 -47.96 -25.07 28.53
C ALA A 18 -46.51 -25.23 28.98
N SER A 19 -46.04 -26.44 28.83
CA SER A 19 -44.68 -26.90 29.02
C SER A 19 -43.72 -26.03 28.23
N CYS A 20 -42.80 -25.32 28.93
CA CYS A 20 -41.63 -24.70 28.29
C CYS A 20 -40.63 -25.81 28.00
N SER A 21 -40.48 -26.14 26.71
CA SER A 21 -39.34 -26.93 26.24
C SER A 21 -38.04 -26.09 26.31
N ASN A 22 -37.00 -26.71 26.81
CA ASN A 22 -35.72 -26.16 27.19
C ASN A 22 -34.72 -26.02 26.01
N ASP A 23 -35.21 -25.66 24.80
CA ASP A 23 -34.37 -25.63 23.57
C ASP A 23 -33.83 -24.25 23.17
N SER A 24 -34.22 -23.18 23.90
CA SER A 24 -33.81 -21.83 23.54
C SER A 24 -32.53 -21.31 24.29
N ALA A 25 -32.06 -22.06 25.30
CA ALA A 25 -30.94 -21.61 26.11
C ALA A 25 -29.57 -22.05 25.57
N GLU A 26 -29.48 -23.13 24.79
CA GLU A 26 -28.20 -23.58 24.22
C GLU A 26 -27.80 -22.81 22.96
N GLN A 27 -28.76 -22.38 22.13
CA GLN A 27 -28.46 -21.58 20.94
C GLN A 27 -28.02 -20.13 21.28
N SER A 28 -28.60 -19.52 22.32
CA SER A 28 -28.20 -18.18 22.73
C SER A 28 -26.83 -18.13 23.47
N THR A 29 -26.42 -19.24 24.12
CA THR A 29 -25.13 -19.33 24.80
C THR A 29 -23.97 -19.62 23.82
N SER A 30 -24.20 -20.31 22.71
CA SER A 30 -23.17 -20.51 21.68
C SER A 30 -22.88 -19.24 20.88
N GLU A 31 -23.90 -18.47 20.51
CA GLU A 31 -23.71 -17.17 19.84
C GLU A 31 -23.04 -16.12 20.73
N VAL A 32 -23.38 -16.08 22.04
CA VAL A 32 -22.77 -15.17 22.99
C VAL A 32 -21.31 -15.54 23.30
N THR A 33 -20.95 -16.84 23.29
CA THR A 33 -19.57 -17.28 23.50
C THR A 33 -18.69 -17.05 22.27
N GLU A 34 -19.19 -17.17 21.05
CA GLU A 34 -18.45 -16.87 19.83
C GLU A 34 -18.16 -15.36 19.70
N ASN A 35 -19.08 -14.51 20.15
CA ASN A 35 -18.94 -13.07 20.10
C ASN A 35 -17.93 -12.49 21.11
N ASN A 36 -17.44 -13.28 22.06
CA ASN A 36 -16.44 -12.87 23.07
C ASN A 36 -15.03 -13.45 22.83
N LYS A 37 -14.84 -14.27 21.79
CA LYS A 37 -13.52 -14.83 21.47
C LYS A 37 -12.58 -13.73 20.99
N THR A 38 -11.40 -13.64 21.62
CA THR A 38 -10.32 -12.72 21.21
C THR A 38 -9.32 -13.48 20.34
N TYR A 39 -8.99 -12.90 19.19
CA TYR A 39 -7.95 -13.34 18.27
C TYR A 39 -6.72 -12.47 18.45
N LYS A 40 -5.53 -13.09 18.39
CA LYS A 40 -4.26 -12.38 18.51
C LYS A 40 -3.42 -12.70 17.29
N TRP A 41 -3.06 -11.67 16.55
CA TRP A 41 -2.20 -11.77 15.39
C TRP A 41 -0.86 -11.06 15.61
N ILE A 42 0.15 -11.53 14.91
CA ILE A 42 1.42 -10.84 14.73
C ILE A 42 1.48 -10.36 13.27
N MET A 43 1.83 -9.09 13.09
CA MET A 43 2.15 -8.49 11.81
C MET A 43 3.63 -8.14 11.78
N VAL A 44 4.32 -8.58 10.73
CA VAL A 44 5.72 -8.22 10.45
C VAL A 44 5.80 -7.27 9.27
N THR A 45 6.75 -6.33 9.26
CA THR A 45 6.80 -5.30 8.21
C THR A 45 8.18 -5.18 7.57
N THR A 46 8.21 -4.60 6.37
CA THR A 46 9.45 -4.27 5.66
C THR A 46 10.05 -2.94 6.11
N TRP A 47 9.39 -2.22 7.03
CA TRP A 47 9.71 -0.86 7.43
C TRP A 47 10.28 -0.80 8.84
N PRO A 48 11.11 0.22 9.15
CA PRO A 48 11.44 0.54 10.53
C PRO A 48 10.16 0.84 11.33
N LYS A 49 10.10 0.35 12.55
CA LYS A 49 8.94 0.56 13.42
C LYS A 49 8.72 2.05 13.70
N ASN A 50 7.45 2.48 13.68
CA ASN A 50 7.04 3.88 13.91
C ASN A 50 7.66 4.89 12.94
N PHE A 51 8.22 4.44 11.82
CA PHE A 51 8.72 5.37 10.81
C PHE A 51 7.55 6.12 10.16
N PRO A 52 7.66 7.43 9.93
CA PRO A 52 6.59 8.22 9.35
C PRO A 52 5.97 7.58 8.10
N GLY A 53 4.67 7.65 7.96
CA GLY A 53 3.94 7.04 6.85
C GLY A 53 4.04 5.51 6.84
N VAL A 54 5.03 4.95 6.17
CA VAL A 54 5.15 3.48 5.92
C VAL A 54 5.25 2.64 7.20
N GLY A 55 5.91 3.13 8.24
CA GLY A 55 6.01 2.43 9.52
C GLY A 55 4.81 2.68 10.43
N MET A 56 4.08 3.80 10.23
CA MET A 56 2.86 4.12 10.98
C MET A 56 1.62 3.43 10.39
N ALA A 57 1.55 3.22 9.07
CA ALA A 57 0.39 2.59 8.45
C ALA A 57 0.03 1.22 9.07
N PRO A 58 0.95 0.26 9.29
CA PRO A 58 0.62 -1.00 9.96
C PRO A 58 0.19 -0.82 11.42
N GLU A 59 0.72 0.18 12.14
CA GLU A 59 0.29 0.51 13.51
C GLU A 59 -1.12 1.10 13.50
N ASN A 60 -1.43 2.03 12.58
CA ASN A 60 -2.76 2.59 12.40
C ASN A 60 -3.78 1.52 12.00
N PHE A 61 -3.42 0.61 11.10
CA PHE A 61 -4.25 -0.55 10.76
C PHE A 61 -4.56 -1.41 11.98
N SER A 62 -3.55 -1.74 12.79
CA SER A 62 -3.72 -2.50 14.03
C SER A 62 -4.68 -1.81 14.99
N LYS A 63 -4.52 -0.49 15.16
CA LYS A 63 -5.38 0.33 16.01
C LYS A 63 -6.83 0.36 15.49
N MET A 64 -7.02 0.61 14.19
CA MET A 64 -8.35 0.60 13.56
C MET A 64 -9.07 -0.73 13.75
N VAL A 65 -8.34 -1.85 13.58
CA VAL A 65 -8.88 -3.21 13.79
C VAL A 65 -9.27 -3.44 15.23
N ASP A 66 -8.44 -3.05 16.21
CA ASP A 66 -8.73 -3.18 17.64
C ASP A 66 -9.98 -2.38 18.03
N GLU A 67 -10.06 -1.13 17.61
CA GLU A 67 -11.20 -0.23 17.88
C GLU A 67 -12.50 -0.77 17.23
N MET A 68 -12.49 -1.07 15.94
CA MET A 68 -13.70 -1.54 15.23
C MET A 68 -14.15 -2.92 15.69
N SER A 69 -13.23 -3.78 16.15
CA SER A 69 -13.56 -5.11 16.67
C SER A 69 -13.95 -5.12 18.15
N ASN A 70 -13.92 -3.96 18.82
CA ASN A 70 -14.08 -3.83 20.26
C ASN A 70 -13.13 -4.78 21.03
N GLY A 71 -11.86 -4.80 20.62
CA GLY A 71 -10.79 -5.60 21.22
C GLY A 71 -10.82 -7.10 20.89
N ARG A 72 -11.69 -7.56 19.98
CA ARG A 72 -11.81 -8.97 19.62
C ARG A 72 -10.72 -9.47 18.67
N LEU A 73 -10.12 -8.60 17.88
CA LEU A 73 -8.91 -8.88 17.07
C LEU A 73 -7.81 -7.91 17.43
N LYS A 74 -6.75 -8.41 18.02
CA LYS A 74 -5.57 -7.64 18.42
C LYS A 74 -4.39 -8.03 17.54
N ILE A 75 -3.79 -7.05 16.87
CA ILE A 75 -2.65 -7.24 15.99
C ILE A 75 -1.44 -6.56 16.63
N LYS A 76 -0.36 -7.31 16.89
CA LYS A 76 0.90 -6.76 17.37
C LYS A 76 1.86 -6.59 16.20
N VAL A 77 2.30 -5.36 15.96
CA VAL A 77 3.18 -5.01 14.85
C VAL A 77 4.65 -5.08 15.27
N TYR A 78 5.48 -5.63 14.39
CA TYR A 78 6.92 -5.70 14.52
C TYR A 78 7.59 -5.11 13.27
N GLY A 79 8.56 -4.23 13.48
CA GLY A 79 9.32 -3.60 12.42
C GLY A 79 10.32 -4.53 11.75
N SER A 80 10.89 -4.04 10.66
CA SER A 80 11.95 -4.74 9.93
C SER A 80 13.13 -5.11 10.84
N GLY A 81 13.57 -6.36 10.77
CA GLY A 81 14.69 -6.87 11.56
C GLY A 81 14.37 -7.27 12.99
N GLU A 82 13.17 -6.98 13.53
CA GLU A 82 12.80 -7.40 14.89
C GLU A 82 12.50 -8.91 14.98
N LEU A 83 11.76 -9.46 14.01
CA LEU A 83 11.44 -10.89 13.95
C LEU A 83 11.90 -11.54 12.64
N VAL A 84 11.84 -10.80 11.52
CA VAL A 84 12.29 -11.22 10.20
C VAL A 84 13.03 -10.10 9.51
N PRO A 85 13.97 -10.37 8.60
CA PRO A 85 14.55 -9.38 7.71
C PRO A 85 13.44 -8.73 6.84
N ALA A 86 13.68 -7.49 6.37
CA ALA A 86 12.71 -6.74 5.55
C ALA A 86 12.12 -7.57 4.40
N PHE A 87 12.96 -8.24 3.64
CA PHE A 87 12.54 -9.04 2.48
C PHE A 87 12.11 -10.49 2.82
N GLY A 88 12.06 -10.85 4.12
CA GLY A 88 11.55 -12.13 4.61
C GLY A 88 10.05 -12.14 4.94
N VAL A 89 9.38 -10.99 4.89
CA VAL A 89 7.98 -10.81 5.31
C VAL A 89 7.03 -11.72 4.52
N PHE A 90 7.15 -11.75 3.20
CA PHE A 90 6.28 -12.55 2.32
C PHE A 90 6.32 -14.05 2.69
N ASP A 91 7.53 -14.62 2.82
CA ASP A 91 7.69 -16.04 3.14
C ASP A 91 7.16 -16.38 4.53
N ALA A 92 7.45 -15.54 5.52
CA ALA A 92 7.02 -15.75 6.88
C ALA A 92 5.49 -15.78 7.03
N VAL A 93 4.78 -14.93 6.28
CA VAL A 93 3.30 -14.90 6.26
C VAL A 93 2.75 -16.03 5.40
N SER A 94 3.32 -16.29 4.22
CA SER A 94 2.92 -17.39 3.33
C SER A 94 2.97 -18.74 4.04
N GLN A 95 4.04 -18.99 4.81
CA GLN A 95 4.23 -20.22 5.60
C GLN A 95 3.38 -20.29 6.88
N GLY A 96 2.62 -19.23 7.20
CA GLY A 96 1.80 -19.16 8.41
C GLY A 96 2.59 -18.95 9.71
N THR A 97 3.89 -18.61 9.63
CA THR A 97 4.69 -18.28 10.82
C THR A 97 4.11 -17.06 11.54
N TYR A 98 3.63 -16.07 10.76
CA TYR A 98 2.90 -14.90 11.23
C TYR A 98 1.62 -14.74 10.44
N GLN A 99 0.60 -14.15 11.07
CA GLN A 99 -0.74 -14.03 10.49
C GLN A 99 -0.83 -12.94 9.43
N ALA A 100 -0.03 -11.87 9.56
CA ALA A 100 -0.09 -10.72 8.66
C ALA A 100 1.29 -10.14 8.38
N GLY A 101 1.41 -9.45 7.25
CA GLY A 101 2.58 -8.68 6.86
C GLY A 101 2.20 -7.36 6.21
N HIS A 102 3.14 -6.41 6.21
CA HIS A 102 3.00 -5.14 5.50
C HIS A 102 4.29 -4.84 4.73
N GLY A 103 4.16 -4.49 3.44
CA GLY A 103 5.29 -4.26 2.57
C GLY A 103 4.92 -3.65 1.24
N ALA A 104 5.83 -3.73 0.28
CA ALA A 104 5.58 -3.38 -1.10
C ALA A 104 5.66 -4.63 -1.99
N SER A 105 4.61 -4.89 -2.77
CA SER A 105 4.50 -6.15 -3.52
C SER A 105 5.63 -6.35 -4.54
N TYR A 106 6.24 -5.30 -5.07
CA TYR A 106 7.38 -5.44 -5.99
C TYR A 106 8.64 -6.06 -5.32
N TYR A 107 8.75 -6.09 -3.99
CA TYR A 107 9.86 -6.76 -3.31
C TYR A 107 9.87 -8.28 -3.53
N TRP A 108 8.75 -8.82 -3.95
CA TRP A 108 8.55 -10.26 -4.16
C TRP A 108 8.58 -10.67 -5.64
N THR A 109 8.95 -9.80 -6.57
CA THR A 109 8.98 -10.11 -8.02
C THR A 109 9.81 -11.34 -8.39
N GLY A 110 10.81 -11.68 -7.58
CA GLY A 110 11.56 -12.93 -7.70
C GLY A 110 10.74 -14.20 -7.41
N LYS A 111 9.56 -14.07 -6.77
CA LYS A 111 8.64 -15.17 -6.44
C LYS A 111 7.33 -15.08 -7.24
N VAL A 112 6.79 -13.89 -7.33
CA VAL A 112 5.56 -13.55 -8.03
C VAL A 112 5.88 -12.39 -8.97
N LYS A 113 6.25 -12.72 -10.21
CA LYS A 113 6.68 -11.72 -11.20
C LYS A 113 5.65 -10.60 -11.36
N SER A 114 4.38 -10.96 -11.39
CA SER A 114 3.27 -10.02 -11.54
C SER A 114 3.00 -9.12 -10.33
N SER A 115 3.63 -9.36 -9.17
CA SER A 115 3.44 -8.53 -7.97
C SER A 115 3.84 -7.06 -8.19
N GLN A 116 4.73 -6.79 -9.13
CA GLN A 116 5.14 -5.45 -9.54
C GLN A 116 3.95 -4.51 -9.79
N PHE A 117 2.92 -5.01 -10.48
CA PHE A 117 1.77 -4.19 -10.92
C PHE A 117 0.93 -3.63 -9.75
N PHE A 118 0.99 -4.27 -8.59
CA PHE A 118 0.18 -3.88 -7.44
C PHE A 118 0.86 -2.84 -6.54
N THR A 119 2.13 -2.55 -6.76
CA THR A 119 2.81 -1.40 -6.13
C THR A 119 2.87 -0.22 -7.08
N ALA A 120 3.67 -0.29 -8.13
CA ALA A 120 3.84 0.78 -9.10
C ALA A 120 4.40 0.26 -10.43
N VAL A 121 4.10 1.00 -11.48
CA VAL A 121 4.72 0.84 -12.81
C VAL A 121 5.29 2.20 -13.19
N PRO A 122 6.53 2.28 -13.68
CA PRO A 122 7.10 3.54 -14.15
C PRO A 122 6.18 4.24 -15.16
N PHE A 123 5.95 5.54 -15.00
CA PHE A 123 4.98 6.34 -15.77
C PHE A 123 3.53 5.79 -15.74
N GLY A 124 3.20 5.04 -14.69
CA GLY A 124 1.93 4.34 -14.53
C GLY A 124 0.82 5.17 -13.89
N LEU A 125 0.01 4.48 -13.07
CA LEU A 125 -1.15 5.05 -12.39
C LEU A 125 -0.73 5.84 -11.15
N THR A 126 -1.35 7.01 -10.96
CA THR A 126 -1.28 7.77 -9.70
C THR A 126 -2.04 7.07 -8.58
N ALA A 127 -1.91 7.55 -7.33
CA ALA A 127 -2.56 6.94 -6.16
C ALA A 127 -4.06 6.75 -6.34
N GLN A 128 -4.77 7.78 -6.81
CA GLN A 128 -6.21 7.72 -7.02
C GLN A 128 -6.57 6.74 -8.15
N GLU A 129 -5.78 6.71 -9.22
CA GLU A 129 -5.97 5.79 -10.33
C GLU A 129 -5.70 4.33 -9.92
N MET A 130 -4.64 4.08 -9.11
CA MET A 130 -4.37 2.76 -8.53
C MET A 130 -5.53 2.28 -7.66
N ASN A 131 -6.06 3.14 -6.79
CA ASN A 131 -7.25 2.83 -5.99
C ASN A 131 -8.46 2.49 -6.87
N GLY A 132 -8.66 3.22 -7.95
CA GLY A 132 -9.72 2.95 -8.93
C GLY A 132 -9.55 1.58 -9.59
N TRP A 133 -8.35 1.27 -10.10
CA TRP A 133 -8.06 -0.03 -10.70
C TRP A 133 -8.20 -1.19 -9.72
N ILE A 134 -7.58 -1.08 -8.54
CA ILE A 134 -7.61 -2.14 -7.53
C ILE A 134 -9.05 -2.43 -7.08
N HIS A 135 -9.86 -1.42 -6.82
CA HIS A 135 -11.17 -1.63 -6.20
C HIS A 135 -12.33 -1.75 -7.18
N TYR A 136 -12.21 -1.28 -8.42
CA TYR A 136 -13.29 -1.22 -9.41
C TYR A 136 -12.87 -1.63 -10.82
N GLY A 137 -11.56 -1.69 -11.10
CA GLY A 137 -11.00 -2.07 -12.40
C GLY A 137 -10.59 -3.54 -12.52
N GLY A 138 -10.89 -4.38 -11.51
CA GLY A 138 -10.55 -5.80 -11.49
C GLY A 138 -9.15 -6.12 -10.93
N GLY A 139 -8.41 -5.11 -10.45
CA GLY A 139 -7.07 -5.31 -9.90
C GLY A 139 -7.03 -6.17 -8.64
N LYS A 140 -8.06 -6.07 -7.78
CA LYS A 140 -8.13 -6.84 -6.53
C LYS A 140 -8.26 -8.33 -6.78
N GLU A 141 -9.14 -8.74 -7.67
CA GLU A 141 -9.36 -10.13 -8.04
C GLU A 141 -8.10 -10.74 -8.68
N LEU A 142 -7.43 -9.98 -9.52
CA LEU A 142 -6.17 -10.39 -10.13
C LEU A 142 -5.03 -10.51 -9.11
N TRP A 143 -5.01 -9.66 -8.11
CA TRP A 143 -4.04 -9.74 -7.01
C TRP A 143 -4.25 -10.98 -6.15
N GLU A 144 -5.50 -11.26 -5.80
CA GLU A 144 -5.88 -12.48 -5.07
C GLU A 144 -5.50 -13.75 -5.86
N GLU A 145 -5.76 -13.77 -7.18
CA GLU A 145 -5.40 -14.88 -8.06
C GLU A 145 -3.87 -15.09 -8.12
N ALA A 146 -3.10 -14.01 -8.23
CA ALA A 146 -1.64 -14.08 -8.25
C ALA A 146 -1.03 -14.58 -6.93
N TYR A 147 -1.69 -14.32 -5.79
CA TYR A 147 -1.21 -14.67 -4.45
C TYR A 147 -1.82 -15.98 -3.91
N GLU A 148 -2.82 -16.54 -4.58
CA GLU A 148 -3.48 -17.78 -4.18
C GLU A 148 -2.49 -18.95 -3.98
N PRO A 149 -1.50 -19.19 -4.87
CA PRO A 149 -0.54 -20.29 -4.71
C PRO A 149 0.34 -20.16 -3.46
N PHE A 150 0.41 -18.97 -2.87
CA PHE A 150 1.22 -18.66 -1.70
C PHE A 150 0.41 -18.63 -0.39
N ASN A 151 -0.85 -19.05 -0.43
CA ASN A 151 -1.75 -19.03 0.74
C ASN A 151 -1.90 -17.64 1.37
N LEU A 152 -1.95 -16.59 0.52
CA LEU A 152 -2.02 -15.19 0.93
C LEU A 152 -3.28 -14.50 0.42
N ILE A 153 -3.81 -13.59 1.22
CA ILE A 153 -4.85 -12.65 0.83
C ILE A 153 -4.27 -11.24 0.90
N PRO A 154 -4.08 -10.55 -0.23
CA PRO A 154 -3.57 -9.19 -0.27
C PRO A 154 -4.68 -8.15 -0.11
N PHE A 155 -4.33 -7.00 0.47
CA PHE A 155 -5.15 -5.78 0.53
C PHE A 155 -4.25 -4.57 0.26
N ALA A 156 -4.77 -3.57 -0.44
CA ALA A 156 -4.14 -2.24 -0.43
C ALA A 156 -4.18 -1.70 1.02
N GLY A 157 -3.02 -1.38 1.55
CA GLY A 157 -2.83 -1.01 2.95
C GLY A 157 -1.96 0.22 3.17
N GLY A 158 -1.81 1.05 2.14
CA GLY A 158 -1.09 2.32 2.12
C GLY A 158 -0.81 2.78 0.70
N ASN A 159 -0.61 4.07 0.51
CA ASN A 159 -0.12 4.65 -0.74
C ASN A 159 0.75 5.86 -0.45
N THR A 160 1.87 5.99 -1.16
CA THR A 160 2.84 7.08 -0.94
C THR A 160 2.48 8.36 -1.69
N GLY A 161 1.52 8.31 -2.61
CA GLY A 161 1.36 9.36 -3.62
C GLY A 161 2.49 9.35 -4.65
N VAL A 162 2.61 10.44 -5.41
CA VAL A 162 3.71 10.63 -6.36
C VAL A 162 5.00 10.83 -5.57
N GLN A 163 5.99 10.02 -5.88
CA GLN A 163 7.30 10.08 -5.21
C GLN A 163 8.22 11.12 -5.86
N MET A 164 9.39 11.33 -5.27
CA MET A 164 10.50 12.08 -5.86
C MET A 164 11.40 11.15 -6.67
N ALA A 165 12.09 11.67 -7.69
CA ALA A 165 12.98 10.87 -8.52
C ALA A 165 14.24 10.38 -7.78
N GLY A 166 14.56 11.01 -6.65
CA GLY A 166 15.60 10.57 -5.73
C GLY A 166 16.70 11.58 -5.47
N TRP A 167 17.66 11.14 -4.68
CA TRP A 167 18.84 11.87 -4.21
C TRP A 167 20.07 11.45 -5.01
N PHE A 168 20.82 12.43 -5.48
CA PHE A 168 22.02 12.22 -6.29
C PHE A 168 23.20 13.01 -5.73
N LYS A 169 24.39 12.43 -5.77
CA LYS A 169 25.65 13.11 -5.41
C LYS A 169 26.21 13.94 -6.56
N LYS A 170 25.71 13.72 -7.78
CA LYS A 170 26.09 14.43 -9.00
C LYS A 170 24.85 14.95 -9.71
N GLU A 171 25.03 16.02 -10.47
CA GLU A 171 23.97 16.53 -11.32
C GLU A 171 23.64 15.55 -12.46
N ILE A 172 22.36 15.51 -12.81
CA ILE A 172 21.82 14.80 -13.99
C ILE A 172 21.26 15.86 -14.94
N ASN A 173 22.02 16.21 -15.95
CA ASN A 173 21.67 17.18 -16.97
C ASN A 173 21.33 16.53 -18.31
N SER A 174 21.70 15.24 -18.49
CA SER A 174 21.47 14.46 -19.69
C SER A 174 21.40 12.97 -19.37
N LEU A 175 21.09 12.14 -20.37
CA LEU A 175 21.09 10.68 -20.21
C LEU A 175 22.51 10.12 -19.95
N GLU A 176 23.53 10.77 -20.51
CA GLU A 176 24.94 10.39 -20.32
C GLU A 176 25.37 10.52 -18.85
N ASP A 177 24.75 11.39 -18.05
CA ASP A 177 25.05 11.54 -16.62
C ASP A 177 24.50 10.36 -15.78
N ILE A 178 23.59 9.56 -16.35
CA ILE A 178 23.12 8.30 -15.74
C ILE A 178 24.14 7.18 -15.96
N GLU A 179 24.95 7.25 -17.01
CA GLU A 179 25.91 6.20 -17.34
C GLU A 179 26.90 5.95 -16.19
N GLY A 180 26.95 4.69 -15.71
CA GLY A 180 27.78 4.27 -14.60
C GLY A 180 27.35 4.78 -13.21
N THR A 181 26.27 5.58 -13.11
CA THR A 181 25.71 5.99 -11.81
C THR A 181 25.09 4.77 -11.11
N LYS A 182 25.57 4.47 -9.90
CA LYS A 182 25.05 3.38 -9.09
C LYS A 182 23.94 3.86 -8.19
N MET A 183 22.71 3.41 -8.45
CA MET A 183 21.51 3.86 -7.76
C MET A 183 20.83 2.73 -6.97
N ARG A 184 20.43 3.02 -5.75
CA ARG A 184 19.44 2.21 -5.05
C ARG A 184 18.05 2.54 -5.61
N ILE A 185 17.45 1.58 -6.31
CA ILE A 185 16.11 1.69 -6.85
C ILE A 185 15.50 0.29 -7.02
N PRO A 186 14.32 -0.02 -6.44
CA PRO A 186 13.74 -1.35 -6.48
C PRO A 186 12.87 -1.60 -7.72
N GLY A 187 12.48 -2.85 -7.88
CA GLY A 187 11.48 -3.29 -8.86
C GLY A 187 11.89 -3.07 -10.32
N VAL A 188 10.89 -2.94 -11.16
CA VAL A 188 11.06 -2.72 -12.61
C VAL A 188 11.79 -1.42 -12.93
N ALA A 189 11.63 -0.41 -12.09
CA ALA A 189 12.32 0.88 -12.27
C ALA A 189 13.85 0.73 -12.23
N GLY A 190 14.36 -0.22 -11.42
CA GLY A 190 15.79 -0.55 -11.41
C GLY A 190 16.27 -1.05 -12.77
N GLU A 191 15.53 -1.94 -13.42
CA GLU A 191 15.89 -2.41 -14.74
C GLU A 191 15.81 -1.31 -15.81
N VAL A 192 14.82 -0.42 -15.71
CA VAL A 192 14.72 0.75 -16.61
C VAL A 192 15.95 1.64 -16.46
N PHE A 193 16.37 1.93 -15.23
CA PHE A 193 17.55 2.73 -14.95
C PHE A 193 18.84 2.04 -15.45
N THR A 194 18.95 0.71 -15.30
CA THR A 194 20.09 -0.06 -15.84
C THR A 194 20.15 0.03 -17.36
N ARG A 195 19.03 -0.07 -18.07
CA ARG A 195 18.96 0.07 -19.54
C ARG A 195 19.24 1.49 -20.01
N ALA A 196 19.06 2.48 -19.14
CA ALA A 196 19.47 3.84 -19.40
C ALA A 196 20.98 4.07 -19.19
N GLY A 197 21.75 3.04 -18.83
CA GLY A 197 23.22 3.09 -18.64
C GLY A 197 23.69 3.09 -17.18
N GLY A 198 22.80 3.12 -16.21
CA GLY A 198 23.12 3.07 -14.79
C GLY A 198 23.38 1.67 -14.25
N GLU A 199 23.77 1.60 -13.00
CA GLU A 199 23.86 0.37 -12.22
C GLU A 199 22.84 0.42 -11.07
N THR A 200 22.23 -0.71 -10.70
CA THR A 200 21.19 -0.71 -9.67
C THR A 200 21.42 -1.75 -8.59
N VAL A 201 20.95 -1.43 -7.39
CA VAL A 201 20.94 -2.33 -6.25
C VAL A 201 19.65 -2.14 -5.45
N GLN A 202 19.10 -3.25 -4.95
CA GLN A 202 17.97 -3.23 -4.03
C GLN A 202 18.47 -3.34 -2.59
N LEU A 203 18.17 -2.32 -1.78
CA LEU A 203 18.47 -2.27 -0.35
C LEU A 203 17.19 -1.96 0.44
N ALA A 204 17.11 -2.47 1.67
CA ALA A 204 16.07 -2.07 2.61
C ALA A 204 16.24 -0.58 2.99
N GLY A 205 15.12 0.10 3.32
CA GLY A 205 15.14 1.53 3.64
C GLY A 205 16.13 1.89 4.74
N SER A 206 16.26 1.07 5.78
CA SER A 206 17.21 1.24 6.89
C SER A 206 18.68 1.30 6.46
N ASP A 207 19.01 0.76 5.29
CA ASP A 207 20.41 0.60 4.85
C ASP A 207 20.85 1.70 3.87
N ILE A 208 19.89 2.49 3.35
CA ILE A 208 20.12 3.45 2.26
C ILE A 208 21.06 4.58 2.69
N PHE A 209 20.81 5.19 3.87
CA PHE A 209 21.65 6.30 4.36
C PHE A 209 23.12 5.89 4.43
N LEU A 210 23.40 4.74 5.02
CA LEU A 210 24.78 4.24 5.17
C LEU A 210 25.40 3.91 3.81
N ALA A 211 24.62 3.34 2.89
CA ALA A 211 25.09 3.02 1.54
C ALA A 211 25.46 4.30 0.75
N LEU A 212 24.65 5.36 0.85
CA LEU A 212 24.99 6.68 0.30
C LEU A 212 26.23 7.25 0.99
N GLN A 213 26.26 7.28 2.32
CA GLN A 213 27.39 7.86 3.07
C GLN A 213 28.72 7.20 2.73
N GLN A 214 28.74 5.88 2.60
CA GLN A 214 29.95 5.10 2.30
C GLN A 214 30.33 5.07 0.81
N GLY A 215 29.49 5.63 -0.08
CA GLY A 215 29.70 5.56 -1.52
C GLY A 215 29.48 4.16 -2.13
N VAL A 216 28.74 3.30 -1.44
CA VAL A 216 28.27 2.02 -2.01
C VAL A 216 27.31 2.28 -3.15
N VAL A 217 26.52 3.37 -3.05
CA VAL A 217 25.68 3.92 -4.10
C VAL A 217 25.94 5.41 -4.28
N ASP A 218 25.76 5.92 -5.51
CA ASP A 218 25.90 7.32 -5.88
C ASP A 218 24.57 8.08 -5.80
N ALA A 219 23.47 7.32 -5.88
CA ALA A 219 22.12 7.85 -5.84
C ALA A 219 21.17 6.86 -5.14
N ALA A 220 20.07 7.39 -4.63
CA ALA A 220 18.99 6.57 -4.07
C ALA A 220 17.65 7.29 -4.18
N GLU A 221 16.62 6.54 -4.52
CA GLU A 221 15.26 6.94 -4.27
C GLU A 221 14.73 6.25 -3.00
N TRP A 222 13.72 6.85 -2.38
CA TRP A 222 12.98 6.23 -1.31
C TRP A 222 11.49 6.52 -1.47
N ILE A 223 11.01 7.68 -1.03
CA ILE A 223 9.60 8.06 -1.19
C ILE A 223 9.48 9.53 -1.57
N GLY A 224 9.87 10.40 -0.65
CA GLY A 224 9.68 11.83 -0.82
C GLY A 224 10.05 12.62 0.43
N PRO A 225 9.86 13.95 0.43
CA PRO A 225 10.44 14.85 1.41
C PRO A 225 10.20 14.47 2.86
N TYR A 226 8.97 14.01 3.19
CA TYR A 226 8.58 13.64 4.55
C TYR A 226 9.42 12.49 5.13
N ASN A 227 9.68 11.47 4.34
CA ASN A 227 10.50 10.35 4.74
C ASN A 227 12.00 10.61 4.58
N ASP A 228 12.37 11.27 3.48
CA ASP A 228 13.77 11.48 3.10
C ASP A 228 14.47 12.43 4.07
N LEU A 229 13.74 13.45 4.56
CA LEU A 229 14.19 14.31 5.66
C LEU A 229 14.44 13.50 6.94
N THR A 230 13.52 12.59 7.28
CA THR A 230 13.64 11.73 8.48
C THR A 230 14.84 10.79 8.40
N PHE A 231 15.14 10.26 7.22
CA PHE A 231 16.35 9.45 6.98
C PHE A 231 17.63 10.28 6.94
N GLY A 232 17.53 11.60 6.73
CA GLY A 232 18.70 12.49 6.68
C GLY A 232 19.47 12.43 5.36
N PHE A 233 18.85 12.05 4.25
CA PHE A 233 19.53 11.91 2.94
C PHE A 233 20.20 13.21 2.48
N HIS A 234 19.64 14.36 2.87
CA HIS A 234 20.21 15.69 2.65
C HIS A 234 21.63 15.88 3.25
N GLN A 235 22.08 15.00 4.15
CA GLN A 235 23.42 15.07 4.74
C GLN A 235 24.48 14.33 3.90
N VAL A 236 24.04 13.55 2.89
CA VAL A 236 24.92 12.63 2.15
C VAL A 236 24.73 12.68 0.64
N ALA A 237 23.80 13.52 0.15
CA ALA A 237 23.58 13.81 -1.26
C ALA A 237 23.06 15.25 -1.43
N ASP A 238 23.52 15.95 -2.47
CA ASP A 238 23.32 17.38 -2.64
C ASP A 238 22.11 17.73 -3.53
N PHE A 239 21.76 16.87 -4.48
CA PHE A 239 20.75 17.14 -5.49
C PHE A 239 19.51 16.28 -5.27
N TYR A 240 18.36 16.92 -5.21
CA TYR A 240 17.05 16.25 -5.02
C TYR A 240 16.18 16.41 -6.25
N TYR A 241 15.93 15.32 -6.95
CA TYR A 241 15.26 15.33 -8.26
C TYR A 241 13.78 14.99 -8.22
N TYR A 242 13.02 15.60 -9.14
CA TYR A 242 11.61 15.32 -9.44
C TYR A 242 11.34 15.34 -10.96
N PRO A 243 10.19 14.81 -11.45
CA PRO A 243 9.20 14.01 -10.74
C PRO A 243 9.63 12.56 -10.53
N GLY A 244 8.98 11.86 -9.58
CA GLY A 244 9.15 10.43 -9.34
C GLY A 244 8.55 9.58 -10.46
N TRP A 245 9.20 9.54 -11.60
CA TRP A 245 8.79 8.85 -12.82
C TRP A 245 8.56 7.35 -12.61
N HIS A 246 9.25 6.76 -11.65
CA HIS A 246 9.28 5.34 -11.34
C HIS A 246 8.08 4.90 -10.49
N GLU A 247 7.61 5.76 -9.57
CA GLU A 247 6.53 5.46 -8.61
C GLU A 247 5.52 6.61 -8.49
N PRO A 248 4.62 6.77 -9.46
CA PRO A 248 3.63 7.86 -9.45
C PRO A 248 2.50 7.64 -8.44
N GLY A 249 2.39 6.46 -7.83
CA GLY A 249 1.35 6.13 -6.86
C GLY A 249 1.59 4.77 -6.23
N ALA A 250 2.73 4.60 -5.53
CA ALA A 250 3.11 3.32 -4.96
C ALA A 250 2.13 2.86 -3.88
N THR A 251 1.36 1.82 -4.21
CA THR A 251 0.47 1.15 -3.27
C THR A 251 1.26 0.14 -2.45
N LEU A 252 1.10 0.20 -1.15
CA LEU A 252 1.64 -0.79 -0.22
C LEU A 252 0.57 -1.83 0.12
N GLU A 253 1.02 -3.02 0.51
CA GLU A 253 0.14 -4.14 0.78
C GLU A 253 0.09 -4.52 2.25
N ILE A 254 -1.09 -4.93 2.68
CA ILE A 254 -1.28 -5.81 3.81
C ILE A 254 -1.50 -7.21 3.24
N ILE A 255 -0.60 -8.14 3.52
CA ILE A 255 -0.78 -9.55 3.21
C ILE A 255 -1.20 -10.31 4.46
N ILE A 256 -2.16 -11.21 4.31
CA ILE A 256 -2.67 -12.02 5.41
C ILE A 256 -2.60 -13.49 5.01
N ASN A 257 -2.10 -14.34 5.92
CA ASN A 257 -2.16 -15.77 5.74
C ASN A 257 -3.63 -16.22 5.62
N LYS A 258 -3.95 -16.94 4.54
CA LYS A 258 -5.32 -17.31 4.18
C LYS A 258 -5.99 -18.15 5.26
N ASP A 259 -5.26 -19.08 5.88
CA ASP A 259 -5.81 -19.93 6.94
C ASP A 259 -6.18 -19.09 8.17
N ALA A 260 -5.28 -18.19 8.60
CA ALA A 260 -5.55 -17.28 9.70
C ALA A 260 -6.75 -16.34 9.42
N TYR A 261 -6.91 -15.91 8.15
CA TYR A 261 -8.05 -15.08 7.77
C TYR A 261 -9.38 -15.84 7.79
N ILE A 262 -9.39 -17.10 7.35
CA ILE A 262 -10.59 -17.93 7.30
C ILE A 262 -11.05 -18.32 8.71
N GLU A 263 -10.13 -18.47 9.68
CA GLU A 263 -10.46 -18.72 11.08
C GLU A 263 -11.25 -17.57 11.75
N LEU A 264 -11.17 -16.36 11.22
CA LEU A 264 -11.94 -15.23 11.73
C LEU A 264 -13.42 -15.38 11.38
N PRO A 265 -14.34 -15.01 12.28
CA PRO A 265 -15.76 -14.86 11.95
C PRO A 265 -15.97 -13.74 10.91
N SER A 266 -17.09 -13.80 10.21
CA SER A 266 -17.37 -12.93 9.05
C SER A 266 -17.31 -11.45 9.36
N ASP A 267 -17.72 -11.03 10.54
CA ASP A 267 -17.66 -9.63 10.98
C ASP A 267 -16.22 -9.15 11.18
N LEU A 268 -15.33 -9.96 11.76
CA LEU A 268 -13.91 -9.62 11.90
C LEU A 268 -13.19 -9.61 10.54
N ARG A 269 -13.55 -10.50 9.61
CA ARG A 269 -13.06 -10.43 8.23
C ARG A 269 -13.48 -9.15 7.52
N ALA A 270 -14.72 -8.70 7.73
CA ALA A 270 -15.20 -7.43 7.21
C ALA A 270 -14.42 -6.25 7.82
N ILE A 271 -14.17 -6.25 9.13
CA ILE A 271 -13.37 -5.23 9.81
C ILE A 271 -11.97 -5.15 9.21
N VAL A 272 -11.27 -6.28 9.06
CA VAL A 272 -9.93 -6.34 8.44
C VAL A 272 -9.95 -5.72 7.03
N LYS A 273 -10.91 -6.10 6.20
CA LYS A 273 -11.08 -5.58 4.84
C LYS A 273 -11.26 -4.05 4.81
N TYR A 274 -12.13 -3.52 5.65
CA TYR A 274 -12.42 -2.08 5.66
C TYR A 274 -11.36 -1.26 6.38
N ALA A 275 -10.71 -1.82 7.41
CA ALA A 275 -9.55 -1.21 8.04
C ALA A 275 -8.37 -1.06 7.07
N ALA A 276 -8.11 -2.09 6.24
CA ALA A 276 -7.09 -2.01 5.19
C ALA A 276 -7.40 -0.88 4.20
N ARG A 277 -8.66 -0.76 3.78
CA ARG A 277 -9.07 0.32 2.88
C ARG A 277 -8.98 1.71 3.53
N ALA A 278 -9.29 1.81 4.81
CA ALA A 278 -9.19 3.05 5.57
C ALA A 278 -7.73 3.49 5.73
N VAL A 279 -6.83 2.58 6.12
CA VAL A 279 -5.41 2.91 6.30
C VAL A 279 -4.71 3.22 4.97
N ASN A 280 -5.17 2.65 3.86
CA ASN A 280 -4.65 2.99 2.54
C ASN A 280 -4.87 4.47 2.21
N GLN A 281 -6.03 5.02 2.56
CA GLN A 281 -6.31 6.45 2.40
C GLN A 281 -5.60 7.29 3.47
N ASP A 282 -5.63 6.86 4.72
CA ASP A 282 -5.01 7.56 5.86
C ASP A 282 -3.51 7.84 5.61
N MET A 283 -2.78 6.85 5.10
CA MET A 283 -1.36 7.02 4.76
C MET A 283 -1.15 8.04 3.62
N LEU A 284 -1.98 8.02 2.57
CA LEU A 284 -1.91 8.99 1.48
C LEU A 284 -2.17 10.41 1.98
N ASP A 285 -3.13 10.59 2.88
CA ASP A 285 -3.46 11.86 3.51
C ASP A 285 -2.29 12.37 4.38
N GLU A 286 -1.63 11.46 5.14
CA GLU A 286 -0.44 11.77 5.95
C GLU A 286 0.70 12.28 5.05
N TYR A 287 1.00 11.60 3.93
CA TYR A 287 2.02 12.05 3.00
C TYR A 287 1.67 13.39 2.36
N THR A 288 0.44 13.55 1.90
CA THR A 288 -0.03 14.79 1.28
C THR A 288 0.10 15.97 2.24
N ALA A 289 -0.26 15.76 3.51
CA ALA A 289 -0.25 16.81 4.53
C ALA A 289 1.16 17.19 5.02
N ASN A 290 2.15 16.30 4.91
CA ASN A 290 3.47 16.52 5.52
C ASN A 290 4.62 16.67 4.51
N SER A 291 4.49 16.14 3.29
CA SER A 291 5.58 16.21 2.31
C SER A 291 5.93 17.63 1.90
N TYR A 292 4.95 18.54 1.77
CA TYR A 292 5.24 19.93 1.40
C TYR A 292 6.01 20.67 2.52
N ARG A 293 5.68 20.41 3.80
CA ARG A 293 6.39 21.01 4.94
C ARG A 293 7.83 20.51 5.05
N ALA A 294 8.01 19.21 4.83
CA ALA A 294 9.33 18.62 4.82
C ALA A 294 10.17 19.13 3.63
N LEU A 295 9.56 19.34 2.47
CA LEU A 295 10.23 19.94 1.32
C LEU A 295 10.67 21.38 1.62
N GLU A 296 9.80 22.21 2.19
CA GLU A 296 10.12 23.57 2.63
C GLU A 296 11.31 23.55 3.60
N GLU A 297 11.33 22.64 4.57
CA GLU A 297 12.44 22.49 5.50
C GLU A 297 13.75 22.07 4.81
N LEU A 298 13.71 21.11 3.88
CA LEU A 298 14.87 20.68 3.10
C LEU A 298 15.47 21.84 2.29
N VAL A 299 14.64 22.64 1.65
CA VAL A 299 15.09 23.77 0.82
C VAL A 299 15.54 24.96 1.67
N GLU A 300 14.76 25.38 2.67
CA GLU A 300 15.03 26.60 3.42
C GLU A 300 16.05 26.45 4.55
N LYS A 301 16.12 25.28 5.19
CA LYS A 301 17.02 25.07 6.33
C LYS A 301 18.26 24.24 6.00
N HIS A 302 18.18 23.40 4.98
CA HIS A 302 19.26 22.50 4.60
C HIS A 302 19.88 22.84 3.24
N ASP A 303 19.44 23.93 2.59
CA ASP A 303 19.98 24.46 1.32
C ASP A 303 20.00 23.40 0.19
N ILE A 304 19.02 22.49 0.16
CA ILE A 304 18.98 21.42 -0.83
C ILE A 304 18.57 21.96 -2.20
N GLU A 305 19.33 21.62 -3.21
CA GLU A 305 19.04 21.96 -4.59
C GLU A 305 17.96 21.06 -5.17
N LEU A 306 16.74 21.58 -5.23
CA LEU A 306 15.61 20.90 -5.90
C LEU A 306 15.75 21.03 -7.42
N ARG A 307 15.85 19.90 -8.11
CA ARG A 307 16.10 19.81 -9.53
C ARG A 307 14.98 19.04 -10.27
N ARG A 308 14.56 19.58 -11.40
CA ARG A 308 13.71 18.83 -12.33
C ARG A 308 14.60 17.98 -13.25
N LEU A 309 14.23 16.70 -13.42
CA LEU A 309 14.87 15.87 -14.46
C LEU A 309 14.65 16.50 -15.84
N PRO A 310 15.68 16.54 -16.68
CA PRO A 310 15.56 17.03 -18.05
C PRO A 310 14.46 16.29 -18.83
N GLU A 311 13.80 16.99 -19.71
CA GLU A 311 12.66 16.43 -20.45
C GLU A 311 13.07 15.28 -21.38
N ASP A 312 14.21 15.39 -22.04
CA ASP A 312 14.79 14.35 -22.88
C ASP A 312 15.14 13.07 -22.09
N VAL A 313 15.66 13.22 -20.85
CA VAL A 313 15.88 12.09 -19.92
C VAL A 313 14.54 11.40 -19.60
N LEU A 314 13.51 12.18 -19.25
CA LEU A 314 12.19 11.62 -18.94
C LEU A 314 11.55 10.91 -20.16
N ILE A 315 11.72 11.48 -21.37
CA ILE A 315 11.23 10.86 -22.60
C ILE A 315 11.89 9.51 -22.86
N GLU A 316 13.22 9.44 -22.71
CA GLU A 316 13.96 8.19 -22.96
C GLU A 316 13.68 7.14 -21.86
N LEU A 317 13.65 7.52 -20.57
CA LEU A 317 13.25 6.62 -19.48
C LEU A 317 11.84 6.04 -19.70
N ARG A 318 10.91 6.86 -20.19
CA ARG A 318 9.57 6.41 -20.52
C ARG A 318 9.57 5.38 -21.66
N LYS A 319 10.30 5.63 -22.71
CA LYS A 319 10.41 4.72 -23.86
C LYS A 319 11.04 3.38 -23.42
N ILE A 320 12.15 3.43 -22.66
CA ILE A 320 12.80 2.23 -22.11
C ILE A 320 11.80 1.46 -21.22
N SER A 321 11.00 2.16 -20.41
CA SER A 321 9.99 1.55 -19.56
C SER A 321 8.91 0.83 -20.38
N GLU A 322 8.37 1.47 -21.42
CA GLU A 322 7.35 0.89 -22.29
C GLU A 322 7.88 -0.37 -23.00
N ASP A 323 9.09 -0.32 -23.54
CA ASP A 323 9.76 -1.45 -24.19
C ASP A 323 10.03 -2.59 -23.19
N TYR A 324 10.56 -2.27 -22.01
CA TYR A 324 10.86 -3.27 -21.00
C TYR A 324 9.61 -3.95 -20.47
N MET A 325 8.51 -3.25 -20.29
CA MET A 325 7.27 -3.86 -19.81
C MET A 325 6.76 -4.96 -20.75
N GLN A 326 6.91 -4.82 -22.07
CA GLN A 326 6.56 -5.86 -23.03
C GLN A 326 7.46 -7.11 -22.88
N GLU A 327 8.74 -6.92 -22.58
CA GLU A 327 9.64 -8.04 -22.30
C GLU A 327 9.35 -8.67 -20.93
N PHE A 328 9.08 -7.84 -19.95
CA PHE A 328 8.81 -8.26 -18.57
C PHE A 328 7.63 -9.24 -18.50
N ILE A 329 6.54 -8.99 -19.20
CA ILE A 329 5.36 -9.88 -19.17
C ILE A 329 5.53 -11.14 -20.01
N LYS A 330 6.50 -11.18 -20.95
CA LYS A 330 6.66 -12.27 -21.91
C LYS A 330 6.92 -13.59 -21.20
N GLY A 331 6.14 -14.62 -21.59
CA GLY A 331 6.27 -15.99 -21.08
C GLY A 331 5.66 -16.21 -19.68
N ASP A 332 4.98 -15.20 -19.12
CA ASP A 332 4.22 -15.31 -17.88
C ASP A 332 2.76 -14.93 -18.14
N GLU A 333 1.86 -15.93 -18.05
CA GLU A 333 0.44 -15.76 -18.36
C GLU A 333 -0.24 -14.83 -17.35
N MET A 334 0.11 -14.94 -16.05
CA MET A 334 -0.47 -14.11 -15.02
C MET A 334 0.00 -12.66 -15.14
N ALA A 335 1.29 -12.44 -15.37
CA ALA A 335 1.83 -11.10 -15.62
C ALA A 335 1.20 -10.46 -16.86
N THR A 336 1.00 -11.24 -17.93
CA THR A 336 0.33 -10.77 -19.15
C THR A 336 -1.13 -10.40 -18.90
N LYS A 337 -1.87 -11.24 -18.16
CA LYS A 337 -3.28 -11.00 -17.81
C LYS A 337 -3.44 -9.71 -16.98
N ILE A 338 -2.58 -9.53 -15.98
CA ILE A 338 -2.60 -8.37 -15.11
C ILE A 338 -2.21 -7.11 -15.88
N TYR A 339 -1.13 -7.16 -16.66
CA TYR A 339 -0.69 -6.04 -17.49
C TYR A 339 -1.76 -5.57 -18.45
N ASN A 340 -2.47 -6.48 -19.12
CA ASN A 340 -3.55 -6.14 -20.04
C ASN A 340 -4.70 -5.40 -19.31
N SER A 341 -5.08 -5.87 -18.12
CA SER A 341 -6.09 -5.21 -17.28
C SER A 341 -5.63 -3.82 -16.85
N TYR A 342 -4.41 -3.72 -16.33
CA TYR A 342 -3.78 -2.48 -15.87
C TYR A 342 -3.68 -1.44 -17.00
N SER A 343 -3.14 -1.86 -18.15
CA SER A 343 -2.90 -0.97 -19.29
C SER A 343 -4.20 -0.45 -19.90
N LYS A 344 -5.22 -1.31 -20.02
CA LYS A 344 -6.55 -0.90 -20.48
C LYS A 344 -7.15 0.14 -19.54
N TYR A 345 -7.14 -0.12 -18.24
CA TYR A 345 -7.66 0.82 -17.25
C TYR A 345 -6.87 2.14 -17.26
N ARG A 346 -5.53 2.08 -17.37
CA ARG A 346 -4.69 3.27 -17.47
C ARG A 346 -5.04 4.14 -18.67
N GLU A 347 -5.24 3.54 -19.85
CA GLU A 347 -5.63 4.29 -21.04
C GLU A 347 -6.97 5.04 -20.83
N GLU A 348 -7.95 4.35 -20.27
CA GLU A 348 -9.28 4.91 -20.04
C GLU A 348 -9.26 6.05 -19.01
N VAL A 349 -8.63 5.84 -17.85
CA VAL A 349 -8.61 6.81 -16.75
C VAL A 349 -7.74 8.02 -17.05
N VAL A 350 -6.60 7.86 -17.72
CA VAL A 350 -5.74 8.99 -18.14
C VAL A 350 -6.45 9.89 -19.13
N ASN A 351 -7.23 9.33 -20.06
CA ASN A 351 -8.04 10.14 -21.00
C ASN A 351 -9.08 10.98 -20.23
N TYR A 352 -9.69 10.44 -19.20
CA TYR A 352 -10.61 11.21 -18.34
C TYR A 352 -9.87 12.27 -17.52
N HIS A 353 -8.74 11.92 -16.90
CA HIS A 353 -7.98 12.85 -16.05
C HIS A 353 -7.40 14.04 -16.82
N ARG A 354 -7.16 13.91 -18.12
CA ARG A 354 -6.76 15.05 -18.97
C ARG A 354 -7.76 16.18 -18.99
N ILE A 355 -9.06 15.87 -18.94
CA ILE A 355 -10.15 16.85 -18.99
C ILE A 355 -10.76 17.18 -17.63
N SER A 356 -10.35 16.46 -16.58
CA SER A 356 -10.79 16.68 -15.21
C SER A 356 -9.66 17.24 -14.34
N GLU A 357 -8.96 16.40 -13.60
CA GLU A 357 -7.98 16.83 -12.60
C GLU A 357 -6.83 17.63 -13.20
N LYS A 358 -6.24 17.15 -14.32
CA LYS A 358 -5.14 17.87 -14.97
C LYS A 358 -5.59 19.23 -15.48
N ALA A 359 -6.71 19.30 -16.20
CA ALA A 359 -7.24 20.56 -16.71
C ALA A 359 -7.60 21.53 -15.57
N TYR A 360 -8.10 21.03 -14.43
CA TYR A 360 -8.37 21.86 -13.26
C TYR A 360 -7.09 22.38 -12.60
N ILE A 361 -6.08 21.51 -12.43
CA ILE A 361 -4.77 21.91 -11.89
C ILE A 361 -4.15 23.02 -12.75
N GLU A 362 -4.14 22.84 -14.07
CA GLU A 362 -3.65 23.85 -15.01
C GLU A 362 -4.47 25.15 -14.92
N ALA A 363 -5.81 25.05 -14.83
CA ALA A 363 -6.69 26.23 -14.76
C ALA A 363 -6.52 27.05 -13.47
N ARG A 364 -6.27 26.41 -12.31
CA ARG A 364 -6.04 27.14 -11.03
C ARG A 364 -4.68 27.83 -10.95
N GLU A 365 -3.76 27.50 -11.87
CA GLU A 365 -2.43 28.08 -11.95
C GLU A 365 -2.34 29.20 -13.01
N LEU A 366 -3.46 29.51 -13.72
CA LEU A 366 -3.53 30.64 -14.63
C LEU A 366 -3.49 31.97 -13.85
N GLU A 367 -2.65 32.90 -14.28
CA GLU A 367 -2.54 34.28 -13.76
C GLU A 367 -3.61 35.20 -14.36
#